data_5eef5590a0d3782c5bc0ac9a4941dc1f
#
_entry.id   5eef5590a0d3782c5bc0ac9a4941dc1f
#
_cell.length_a   1.000
_cell.length_b   1.000
_cell.length_c   1.000
_cell.angle_alpha   90.00
_cell.angle_beta   90.00
_cell.angle_gamma   90.00
#
_symmetry.space_group_name_H-M   'P 1'
#
loop_
_entity.id
_entity.type
_entity.pdbx_description
1 polymer ?
#
loop_
_entity_poly.entity_id
_entity_poly.type
_entity_poly.pdbx_seq_one_letter_code
_entity_poly.pdbx_strand_id
1 'polypeptide(L)'
;MTSPRKSEPGPEARGGQEDWRAGVVEELAEHIAAIEAGEAAPGEGSNPLRGGVFRDHETEKVVVKECRYVLGLLGHRQRSEAEIRAKLAQRVHEVDVLEEIMRRLDTAGLIDDEGFARAWVEQRRESKLLGTAALRRELEDKGVAAPDIDTVLAETAPYDSEKERCQILARERLAKELRKSGGAENLDRGAALRRIGGALARRGYSENLTLFVLNRELDAAGVTWS
;
A
#
# COMPACT_ATOMS: atom_id res chain seq x y z
N MET A 1 39.40 8.74 -15.30
CA MET A 1 38.56 8.88 -14.11
C MET A 1 37.19 8.29 -14.48
N THR A 2 36.97 7.05 -14.06
CA THR A 2 35.81 6.23 -14.49
C THR A 2 34.74 6.29 -13.38
N SER A 3 33.58 6.84 -13.68
CA SER A 3 32.43 6.85 -12.75
C SER A 3 31.94 5.41 -12.51
N PRO A 4 31.55 5.04 -11.28
CA PRO A 4 30.96 3.76 -11.00
C PRO A 4 29.50 3.74 -11.53
N ARG A 5 29.18 2.73 -12.33
CA ARG A 5 27.83 2.40 -12.76
C ARG A 5 27.00 2.03 -11.53
N LYS A 6 25.85 2.70 -11.34
CA LYS A 6 24.78 2.25 -10.44
C LYS A 6 24.34 0.85 -10.88
N SER A 7 24.45 -0.10 -9.96
CA SER A 7 23.83 -1.42 -10.09
C SER A 7 22.32 -1.25 -9.93
N GLU A 8 21.56 -1.42 -11.01
CA GLU A 8 20.12 -1.56 -10.94
C GLU A 8 19.79 -2.90 -10.27
N PRO A 9 18.82 -2.96 -9.34
CA PRO A 9 18.35 -4.24 -8.82
C PRO A 9 17.65 -4.99 -9.96
N GLY A 10 18.06 -6.22 -10.16
CA GLY A 10 17.58 -7.08 -11.24
C GLY A 10 16.07 -7.39 -11.13
N PRO A 11 15.41 -7.72 -12.23
CA PRO A 11 13.98 -7.97 -12.34
C PRO A 11 13.49 -9.27 -11.65
N GLU A 12 14.36 -10.04 -11.02
CA GLU A 12 14.04 -11.39 -10.52
C GLU A 12 13.24 -11.44 -9.21
N ALA A 13 13.19 -10.35 -8.43
CA ALA A 13 12.43 -10.33 -7.18
C ALA A 13 10.94 -9.98 -7.36
N ARG A 14 10.54 -9.44 -8.51
CA ARG A 14 9.14 -9.06 -8.81
C ARG A 14 8.32 -10.19 -9.47
N GLY A 15 8.96 -11.12 -10.15
CA GLY A 15 8.29 -12.17 -10.93
C GLY A 15 7.66 -13.30 -10.10
N GLY A 16 8.20 -13.62 -8.94
CA GLY A 16 7.78 -14.81 -8.20
C GLY A 16 6.43 -14.67 -7.47
N GLN A 17 6.06 -13.48 -7.06
CA GLN A 17 4.83 -13.24 -6.29
C GLN A 17 3.63 -12.87 -7.17
N GLU A 18 3.88 -12.32 -8.36
CA GLU A 18 2.85 -12.10 -9.38
C GLU A 18 2.51 -13.38 -10.15
N ASP A 19 3.47 -14.26 -10.35
CA ASP A 19 3.34 -15.47 -11.19
C ASP A 19 2.50 -16.56 -10.49
N TRP A 20 2.66 -16.79 -9.18
CA TRP A 20 1.83 -17.78 -8.46
C TRP A 20 0.38 -17.30 -8.31
N ARG A 21 0.14 -15.98 -8.12
CA ARG A 21 -1.21 -15.40 -8.06
C ARG A 21 -1.93 -15.51 -9.40
N ALA A 22 -1.23 -15.26 -10.50
CA ALA A 22 -1.77 -15.46 -11.84
C ALA A 22 -2.17 -16.91 -12.05
N GLY A 23 -1.33 -17.87 -11.66
CA GLY A 23 -1.61 -19.30 -11.72
C GLY A 23 -2.82 -19.71 -10.87
N VAL A 24 -2.91 -19.23 -9.63
CA VAL A 24 -4.05 -19.50 -8.73
C VAL A 24 -5.35 -18.89 -9.27
N VAL A 25 -5.28 -17.67 -9.84
CA VAL A 25 -6.45 -17.00 -10.44
C VAL A 25 -6.93 -17.78 -11.68
N GLU A 26 -6.02 -18.29 -12.50
CA GLU A 26 -6.32 -19.04 -13.71
C GLU A 26 -6.91 -20.42 -13.36
N GLU A 27 -6.30 -21.16 -12.44
CA GLU A 27 -6.81 -22.44 -11.93
C GLU A 27 -8.21 -22.31 -11.28
N LEU A 28 -8.42 -21.21 -10.54
CA LEU A 28 -9.72 -20.87 -9.97
C LEU A 28 -10.76 -20.52 -11.03
N ALA A 29 -10.38 -19.78 -12.08
CA ALA A 29 -11.28 -19.40 -13.17
C ALA A 29 -11.73 -20.64 -13.96
N GLU A 30 -10.81 -21.57 -14.26
CA GLU A 30 -11.11 -22.84 -14.92
C GLU A 30 -12.04 -23.71 -14.07
N HIS A 31 -11.79 -23.80 -12.77
CA HIS A 31 -12.60 -24.59 -11.86
C HIS A 31 -14.02 -24.04 -11.68
N ILE A 32 -14.15 -22.72 -11.64
CA ILE A 32 -15.43 -22.03 -11.60
C ILE A 32 -16.22 -22.29 -12.90
N ALA A 33 -15.57 -22.27 -14.06
CA ALA A 33 -16.18 -22.57 -15.34
C ALA A 33 -16.72 -24.02 -15.39
N ALA A 34 -15.98 -24.99 -14.84
CA ALA A 34 -16.41 -26.40 -14.75
C ALA A 34 -17.65 -26.58 -13.85
N ILE A 35 -17.79 -25.79 -12.77
CA ILE A 35 -18.98 -25.79 -11.91
C ILE A 35 -20.20 -25.23 -12.65
N GLU A 36 -20.05 -24.17 -13.43
CA GLU A 36 -21.14 -23.57 -14.22
C GLU A 36 -21.58 -24.46 -15.37
N ALA A 37 -20.65 -25.19 -15.96
CA ALA A 37 -20.95 -26.19 -17.00
C ALA A 37 -21.66 -27.44 -16.45
N GLY A 38 -21.77 -27.61 -15.13
CA GLY A 38 -22.37 -28.80 -14.51
C GLY A 38 -21.48 -30.06 -14.58
N GLU A 39 -20.22 -29.90 -14.98
CA GLU A 39 -19.29 -31.03 -15.22
C GLU A 39 -18.53 -31.45 -13.95
N ALA A 40 -18.59 -30.68 -12.85
CA ALA A 40 -17.91 -30.98 -11.61
C ALA A 40 -18.91 -31.39 -10.50
N ALA A 41 -18.81 -32.62 -10.03
CA ALA A 41 -19.58 -33.09 -8.87
C ALA A 41 -19.16 -32.36 -7.60
N PRO A 42 -20.10 -32.01 -6.69
CA PRO A 42 -19.74 -31.40 -5.41
C PRO A 42 -19.07 -32.46 -4.53
N GLY A 43 -17.76 -32.33 -4.30
CA GLY A 43 -17.11 -33.07 -3.21
C GLY A 43 -15.72 -33.64 -3.40
N GLU A 44 -15.11 -33.65 -4.59
CA GLU A 44 -13.79 -34.27 -4.77
C GLU A 44 -12.79 -33.31 -5.39
N GLY A 45 -11.83 -32.84 -4.56
CA GLY A 45 -10.68 -32.07 -4.98
C GLY A 45 -10.28 -31.01 -3.96
N SER A 46 -9.00 -30.90 -3.70
CA SER A 46 -8.40 -29.97 -2.72
C SER A 46 -8.43 -28.50 -3.15
N ASN A 47 -9.56 -28.00 -3.64
CA ASN A 47 -9.72 -26.59 -3.94
C ASN A 47 -10.13 -25.84 -2.65
N PRO A 48 -9.30 -24.90 -2.13
CA PRO A 48 -9.59 -24.17 -0.91
C PRO A 48 -10.85 -23.30 -0.99
N LEU A 49 -11.35 -22.98 -2.18
CA LEU A 49 -12.62 -22.29 -2.35
C LEU A 49 -13.85 -23.22 -2.32
N ARG A 50 -13.64 -24.54 -2.23
CA ARG A 50 -14.67 -25.54 -2.00
C ARG A 50 -14.57 -26.02 -0.56
N GLY A 51 -15.43 -25.61 0.30
CA GLY A 51 -15.49 -26.11 1.66
C GLY A 51 -16.80 -25.65 2.26
N GLY A 52 -17.90 -26.25 1.81
CA GLY A 52 -19.21 -25.73 2.10
C GLY A 52 -19.62 -25.96 3.56
N VAL A 53 -19.80 -24.87 4.30
CA VAL A 53 -20.66 -24.80 5.47
C VAL A 53 -22.13 -24.90 5.00
N PHE A 54 -22.40 -24.47 3.79
CA PHE A 54 -23.75 -24.44 3.22
C PHE A 54 -24.06 -25.74 2.46
N ARG A 55 -25.15 -26.43 2.87
CA ARG A 55 -25.69 -27.59 2.18
C ARG A 55 -26.66 -27.21 1.05
N ASP A 56 -27.02 -25.93 0.95
CA ASP A 56 -27.92 -25.38 -0.02
C ASP A 56 -27.17 -24.94 -1.27
N HIS A 57 -27.60 -25.50 -2.42
CA HIS A 57 -27.01 -25.28 -3.73
C HIS A 57 -27.10 -23.81 -4.22
N GLU A 58 -28.18 -23.10 -3.84
CA GLU A 58 -28.35 -21.71 -4.26
C GLU A 58 -27.38 -20.78 -3.51
N THR A 59 -27.20 -20.98 -2.22
CA THR A 59 -26.20 -20.24 -1.43
C THR A 59 -24.78 -20.50 -1.92
N GLU A 60 -24.47 -21.76 -2.29
CA GLU A 60 -23.15 -22.08 -2.87
C GLU A 60 -22.89 -21.34 -4.19
N LYS A 61 -23.89 -21.23 -5.07
CA LYS A 61 -23.78 -20.42 -6.30
C LYS A 61 -23.48 -18.94 -6.01
N VAL A 62 -24.11 -18.39 -4.97
CA VAL A 62 -23.84 -17.00 -4.55
C VAL A 62 -22.39 -16.86 -4.10
N VAL A 63 -21.92 -17.75 -3.24
CA VAL A 63 -20.53 -17.72 -2.73
C VAL A 63 -19.53 -17.77 -3.89
N VAL A 64 -19.68 -18.73 -4.81
CA VAL A 64 -18.80 -18.89 -5.98
C VAL A 64 -18.82 -17.65 -6.87
N LYS A 65 -20.00 -17.11 -7.15
CA LYS A 65 -20.16 -15.88 -7.95
C LYS A 65 -19.42 -14.68 -7.33
N GLU A 66 -19.55 -14.50 -6.03
CA GLU A 66 -18.91 -13.36 -5.34
C GLU A 66 -17.41 -13.58 -5.17
N CYS A 67 -16.92 -14.82 -4.98
CA CYS A 67 -15.48 -15.12 -5.07
C CYS A 67 -14.91 -14.71 -6.44
N ARG A 68 -15.59 -15.05 -7.54
CA ARG A 68 -15.20 -14.63 -8.90
C ARG A 68 -15.16 -13.10 -9.04
N TYR A 69 -16.15 -12.40 -8.49
CA TYR A 69 -16.16 -10.95 -8.49
C TYR A 69 -14.91 -10.37 -7.80
N VAL A 70 -14.51 -10.91 -6.64
CA VAL A 70 -13.30 -10.49 -5.93
C VAL A 70 -12.04 -10.79 -6.75
N LEU A 71 -11.94 -11.96 -7.40
CA LEU A 71 -10.83 -12.27 -8.31
C LEU A 71 -10.70 -11.22 -9.41
N GLY A 72 -11.81 -10.78 -10.01
CA GLY A 72 -11.81 -9.68 -10.97
C GLY A 72 -11.30 -8.37 -10.39
N LEU A 73 -11.63 -8.06 -9.12
CA LEU A 73 -11.11 -6.86 -8.43
C LEU A 73 -9.60 -6.94 -8.19
N LEU A 74 -9.11 -8.11 -7.76
CA LEU A 74 -7.69 -8.35 -7.47
C LEU A 74 -6.83 -8.38 -8.74
N GLY A 75 -7.40 -8.81 -9.88
CA GLY A 75 -6.74 -8.75 -11.17
C GLY A 75 -6.41 -7.32 -11.65
N HIS A 76 -7.13 -6.30 -11.16
CA HIS A 76 -6.83 -4.90 -11.49
C HIS A 76 -5.79 -4.27 -10.57
N ARG A 77 -5.85 -4.54 -9.27
CA ARG A 77 -4.88 -4.10 -8.26
C ARG A 77 -5.01 -4.87 -6.97
N GLN A 78 -3.95 -4.89 -6.19
CA GLN A 78 -4.03 -5.38 -4.81
C GLN A 78 -5.03 -4.57 -3.98
N ARG A 79 -5.66 -5.23 -3.00
CA ARG A 79 -6.63 -4.64 -2.08
C ARG A 79 -6.40 -5.19 -0.67
N SER A 80 -6.68 -4.36 0.33
CA SER A 80 -6.71 -4.85 1.71
C SER A 80 -7.96 -5.72 1.96
N GLU A 81 -7.91 -6.55 3.00
CA GLU A 81 -9.05 -7.33 3.47
C GLU A 81 -10.27 -6.43 3.68
N ALA A 82 -10.09 -5.30 4.36
CA ALA A 82 -11.15 -4.34 4.64
C ALA A 82 -11.76 -3.75 3.36
N GLU A 83 -10.97 -3.45 2.32
CA GLU A 83 -11.48 -3.00 1.02
C GLU A 83 -12.31 -4.09 0.33
N ILE A 84 -11.90 -5.36 0.40
CA ILE A 84 -12.63 -6.51 -0.16
C ILE A 84 -13.93 -6.68 0.61
N ARG A 85 -13.88 -6.74 1.93
CA ARG A 85 -15.04 -6.87 2.81
C ARG A 85 -16.08 -5.77 2.58
N ALA A 86 -15.64 -4.52 2.46
CA ALA A 86 -16.51 -3.39 2.17
C ALA A 86 -17.19 -3.48 0.80
N LYS A 87 -16.52 -4.06 -0.20
CA LYS A 87 -17.12 -4.30 -1.52
C LYS A 87 -18.14 -5.44 -1.50
N LEU A 88 -17.84 -6.51 -0.79
CA LEU A 88 -18.76 -7.64 -0.62
C LEU A 88 -20.01 -7.25 0.17
N ALA A 89 -19.88 -6.46 1.24
CA ALA A 89 -21.01 -5.98 2.05
C ALA A 89 -22.04 -5.13 1.28
N GLN A 90 -21.65 -4.57 0.12
CA GLN A 90 -22.58 -3.89 -0.78
C GLN A 90 -23.40 -4.84 -1.66
N ARG A 91 -23.04 -6.12 -1.69
CA ARG A 91 -23.59 -7.13 -2.62
C ARG A 91 -24.21 -8.32 -1.90
N VAL A 92 -23.68 -8.65 -0.73
CA VAL A 92 -24.10 -9.77 0.12
C VAL A 92 -24.59 -9.21 1.44
N HIS A 93 -25.83 -9.48 1.79
CA HIS A 93 -26.48 -8.96 3.01
C HIS A 93 -26.45 -9.99 4.15
N GLU A 94 -26.35 -11.27 3.80
CA GLU A 94 -26.25 -12.36 4.77
C GLU A 94 -24.82 -12.43 5.32
N VAL A 95 -24.69 -12.23 6.62
CA VAL A 95 -23.39 -12.20 7.31
C VAL A 95 -22.64 -13.52 7.15
N ASP A 96 -23.34 -14.64 7.30
CA ASP A 96 -22.74 -15.98 7.21
C ASP A 96 -22.16 -16.25 5.80
N VAL A 97 -22.86 -15.77 4.76
CA VAL A 97 -22.38 -15.89 3.36
C VAL A 97 -21.15 -15.04 3.15
N LEU A 98 -21.15 -13.80 3.67
CA LEU A 98 -20.00 -12.90 3.57
C LEU A 98 -18.77 -13.51 4.28
N GLU A 99 -18.93 -14.00 5.50
CA GLU A 99 -17.81 -14.60 6.25
C GLU A 99 -17.28 -15.87 5.57
N GLU A 100 -18.15 -16.68 4.97
CA GLU A 100 -17.71 -17.85 4.21
C GLU A 100 -16.91 -17.44 2.94
N ILE A 101 -17.34 -16.41 2.23
CA ILE A 101 -16.57 -15.87 1.09
C ILE A 101 -15.18 -15.41 1.55
N MET A 102 -15.12 -14.61 2.62
CA MET A 102 -13.85 -14.11 3.18
C MET A 102 -12.94 -15.26 3.59
N ARG A 103 -13.48 -16.26 4.29
CA ARG A 103 -12.72 -17.45 4.72
C ARG A 103 -12.14 -18.22 3.52
N ARG A 104 -12.89 -18.36 2.43
CA ARG A 104 -12.39 -19.03 1.21
C ARG A 104 -11.29 -18.25 0.54
N LEU A 105 -11.43 -16.93 0.43
CA LEU A 105 -10.41 -16.06 -0.13
C LEU A 105 -9.12 -16.10 0.68
N ASP A 106 -9.23 -16.08 2.01
CA ASP A 106 -8.09 -16.19 2.92
C ASP A 106 -7.40 -17.57 2.80
N THR A 107 -8.19 -18.67 2.83
CA THR A 107 -7.66 -20.03 2.64
C THR A 107 -6.95 -20.20 1.29
N ALA A 108 -7.40 -19.50 0.26
CA ALA A 108 -6.75 -19.47 -1.05
C ALA A 108 -5.53 -18.55 -1.12
N GLY A 109 -5.15 -17.87 -0.04
CA GLY A 109 -4.04 -16.92 0.00
C GLY A 109 -4.26 -15.66 -0.84
N LEU A 110 -5.53 -15.31 -1.12
CA LEU A 110 -5.88 -14.15 -1.93
C LEU A 110 -5.99 -12.86 -1.11
N ILE A 111 -6.06 -12.99 0.21
CA ILE A 111 -6.00 -11.90 1.18
C ILE A 111 -4.58 -11.85 1.74
N ASP A 112 -3.92 -10.71 1.55
CA ASP A 112 -2.52 -10.50 1.97
C ASP A 112 -2.33 -9.02 2.31
N ASP A 113 -2.72 -8.65 3.53
CA ASP A 113 -2.65 -7.26 3.99
C ASP A 113 -1.21 -6.77 4.18
N GLU A 114 -0.29 -7.66 4.53
CA GLU A 114 1.14 -7.34 4.63
C GLU A 114 1.74 -7.02 3.25
N GLY A 115 1.49 -7.87 2.25
CA GLY A 115 1.91 -7.62 0.86
C GLY A 115 1.26 -6.37 0.28
N PHE A 116 -0.03 -6.14 0.56
CA PHE A 116 -0.71 -4.89 0.19
C PHE A 116 -0.04 -3.68 0.83
N ALA A 117 0.23 -3.72 2.14
CA ALA A 117 0.88 -2.62 2.87
C ALA A 117 2.28 -2.32 2.33
N ARG A 118 3.07 -3.36 2.02
CA ARG A 118 4.43 -3.22 1.46
C ARG A 118 4.41 -2.51 0.11
N ALA A 119 3.56 -2.95 -0.80
CA ALA A 119 3.38 -2.32 -2.11
C ALA A 119 2.86 -0.87 -2.00
N TRP A 120 1.92 -0.62 -1.07
CA TRP A 120 1.41 0.72 -0.80
C TRP A 120 2.49 1.66 -0.31
N VAL A 121 3.30 1.23 0.67
CA VAL A 121 4.41 2.02 1.23
C VAL A 121 5.43 2.38 0.14
N GLU A 122 5.86 1.40 -0.67
CA GLU A 122 6.81 1.62 -1.76
C GLU A 122 6.28 2.67 -2.74
N GLN A 123 5.08 2.47 -3.24
CA GLN A 123 4.44 3.40 -4.18
C GLN A 123 4.32 4.83 -3.61
N ARG A 124 3.93 4.95 -2.33
CA ARG A 124 3.73 6.27 -1.70
C ARG A 124 5.03 7.00 -1.41
N ARG A 125 6.08 6.27 -1.08
CA ARG A 125 7.43 6.83 -0.91
C ARG A 125 7.97 7.39 -2.22
N GLU A 126 7.80 6.65 -3.30
CA GLU A 126 8.25 7.09 -4.62
C GLU A 126 7.43 8.25 -5.17
N SER A 127 6.10 8.12 -5.20
CA SER A 127 5.23 9.07 -5.88
C SER A 127 4.92 10.34 -5.08
N LYS A 128 4.89 10.25 -3.73
CA LYS A 128 4.46 11.36 -2.86
C LYS A 128 5.49 11.79 -1.82
N LEU A 129 6.61 11.09 -1.70
CA LEU A 129 7.61 11.34 -0.66
C LEU A 129 6.97 11.41 0.74
N LEU A 130 6.15 10.41 1.10
CA LEU A 130 5.51 10.37 2.42
C LEU A 130 6.49 9.88 3.48
N GLY A 131 6.42 10.49 4.66
CA GLY A 131 7.07 10.02 5.88
C GLY A 131 6.23 8.96 6.60
N THR A 132 6.85 8.29 7.56
CA THR A 132 6.32 7.13 8.26
C THR A 132 4.94 7.36 8.89
N ALA A 133 4.70 8.52 9.53
CA ALA A 133 3.42 8.79 10.19
C ALA A 133 2.25 9.00 9.20
N ALA A 134 2.51 9.49 7.98
CA ALA A 134 1.47 9.60 6.96
C ALA A 134 1.18 8.26 6.31
N LEU A 135 2.21 7.43 6.09
CA LEU A 135 2.05 6.06 5.58
C LEU A 135 1.21 5.22 6.53
N ARG A 136 1.48 5.29 7.85
CA ARG A 136 0.68 4.63 8.88
C ARG A 136 -0.79 5.00 8.77
N ARG A 137 -1.10 6.30 8.77
CA ARG A 137 -2.49 6.78 8.65
C ARG A 137 -3.18 6.30 7.37
N GLU A 138 -2.48 6.37 6.21
CA GLU A 138 -3.07 5.86 4.96
C GLU A 138 -3.35 4.35 5.03
N LEU A 139 -2.52 3.54 5.71
CA LEU A 139 -2.74 2.10 5.89
C LEU A 139 -3.85 1.81 6.91
N GLU A 140 -3.93 2.57 8.00
CA GLU A 140 -5.04 2.51 8.96
C GLU A 140 -6.38 2.84 8.26
N ASP A 141 -6.41 3.89 7.42
CA ASP A 141 -7.59 4.25 6.61
C ASP A 141 -7.97 3.15 5.59
N LYS A 142 -7.02 2.30 5.21
CA LYS A 142 -7.23 1.10 4.38
C LYS A 142 -7.67 -0.12 5.18
N GLY A 143 -7.72 -0.01 6.49
CA GLY A 143 -8.14 -1.07 7.40
C GLY A 143 -7.10 -2.16 7.61
N VAL A 144 -5.82 -1.91 7.29
CA VAL A 144 -4.72 -2.83 7.60
C VAL A 144 -4.51 -2.87 9.11
N ALA A 145 -4.28 -4.05 9.66
CA ALA A 145 -4.09 -4.23 11.09
C ALA A 145 -2.78 -3.59 11.60
N ALA A 146 -2.79 -3.02 12.81
CA ALA A 146 -1.64 -2.33 13.36
C ALA A 146 -0.36 -3.18 13.41
N PRO A 147 -0.38 -4.48 13.74
CA PRO A 147 0.82 -5.33 13.72
C PRO A 147 1.46 -5.41 12.32
N ASP A 148 0.65 -5.55 11.26
CA ASP A 148 1.15 -5.64 9.89
C ASP A 148 1.74 -4.31 9.43
N ILE A 149 1.10 -3.19 9.82
CA ILE A 149 1.63 -1.84 9.58
C ILE A 149 2.99 -1.67 10.28
N ASP A 150 3.11 -2.08 11.54
CA ASP A 150 4.35 -1.96 12.31
C ASP A 150 5.47 -2.77 11.68
N THR A 151 5.19 -4.02 11.30
CA THR A 151 6.13 -4.91 10.61
C THR A 151 6.63 -4.28 9.32
N VAL A 152 5.73 -3.89 8.43
CA VAL A 152 6.08 -3.34 7.12
C VAL A 152 6.82 -2.01 7.23
N LEU A 153 6.41 -1.13 8.13
CA LEU A 153 7.10 0.15 8.32
C LEU A 153 8.50 -0.03 8.92
N ALA A 154 8.69 -0.99 9.83
CA ALA A 154 10.01 -1.29 10.40
C ALA A 154 10.97 -1.88 9.35
N GLU A 155 10.50 -2.83 8.54
CA GLU A 155 11.32 -3.48 7.51
C GLU A 155 11.71 -2.53 6.36
N THR A 156 10.81 -1.66 5.99
CA THR A 156 10.95 -0.84 4.77
C THR A 156 11.54 0.54 5.01
N ALA A 157 11.82 0.95 6.26
CA ALA A 157 12.27 2.31 6.58
C ALA A 157 13.67 2.37 7.23
N PRO A 158 14.78 2.24 6.50
CA PRO A 158 16.04 2.77 6.98
C PRO A 158 15.89 4.27 7.23
N TYR A 159 16.30 4.73 8.42
CA TYR A 159 16.26 6.14 8.82
C TYR A 159 16.88 7.08 7.77
N ASP A 160 17.98 6.66 7.15
CA ASP A 160 18.67 7.45 6.13
C ASP A 160 17.79 7.72 4.90
N SER A 161 17.00 6.75 4.45
CA SER A 161 16.09 6.96 3.31
C SER A 161 14.90 7.87 3.64
N GLU A 162 14.40 7.88 4.87
CA GLU A 162 13.37 8.83 5.30
C GLU A 162 13.92 10.26 5.38
N LYS A 163 15.12 10.42 5.89
CA LYS A 163 15.85 11.69 5.94
C LYS A 163 16.10 12.23 4.53
N GLU A 164 16.56 11.41 3.60
CA GLU A 164 16.77 11.81 2.21
C GLU A 164 15.48 12.30 1.54
N ARG A 165 14.36 11.59 1.71
CA ARG A 165 13.06 12.02 1.19
C ARG A 165 12.59 13.33 1.81
N CYS A 166 12.76 13.49 3.13
CA CYS A 166 12.48 14.74 3.84
C CYS A 166 13.32 15.89 3.26
N GLN A 167 14.59 15.65 3.00
CA GLN A 167 15.54 16.63 2.47
C GLN A 167 15.18 17.05 1.04
N ILE A 168 14.82 16.12 0.15
CA ILE A 168 14.34 16.41 -1.20
C ILE A 168 13.14 17.38 -1.13
N LEU A 169 12.14 17.04 -0.32
CA LEU A 169 10.93 17.85 -0.19
C LEU A 169 11.20 19.21 0.46
N ALA A 170 12.10 19.27 1.46
CA ALA A 170 12.52 20.51 2.10
C ALA A 170 13.19 21.45 1.08
N ARG A 171 14.13 20.95 0.28
CA ARG A 171 14.80 21.71 -0.80
C ARG A 171 13.84 22.25 -1.83
N GLU A 172 12.90 21.42 -2.31
CA GLU A 172 11.89 21.88 -3.26
C GLU A 172 11.03 23.01 -2.70
N ARG A 173 10.64 22.89 -1.43
CA ARG A 173 9.83 23.91 -0.76
C ARG A 173 10.62 25.19 -0.49
N LEU A 174 11.85 25.06 0.01
CA LEU A 174 12.73 26.20 0.26
C LEU A 174 13.04 26.95 -1.04
N ALA A 175 13.33 26.26 -2.14
CA ALA A 175 13.54 26.88 -3.44
C ALA A 175 12.32 27.70 -3.91
N LYS A 176 11.10 27.26 -3.58
CA LYS A 176 9.87 28.02 -3.88
C LYS A 176 9.76 29.28 -3.01
N GLU A 177 10.09 29.18 -1.73
CA GLU A 177 10.05 30.34 -0.82
C GLU A 177 11.14 31.38 -1.17
N LEU A 178 12.37 30.94 -1.49
CA LEU A 178 13.45 31.81 -1.93
C LEU A 178 13.09 32.58 -3.20
N ARG A 179 12.44 31.94 -4.17
CA ARG A 179 11.95 32.65 -5.39
C ARG A 179 10.88 33.69 -5.07
N LYS A 180 10.00 33.41 -4.10
CA LYS A 180 8.93 34.34 -3.70
C LYS A 180 9.47 35.55 -2.93
N SER A 181 10.50 35.35 -2.09
CA SER A 181 11.11 36.43 -1.31
C SER A 181 12.10 37.28 -2.13
N GLY A 182 12.51 36.81 -3.30
CA GLY A 182 13.52 37.47 -4.12
C GLY A 182 14.96 37.22 -3.65
N GLY A 183 15.19 36.24 -2.77
CA GLY A 183 16.52 35.86 -2.28
C GLY A 183 16.52 35.42 -0.81
N ALA A 184 17.69 34.94 -0.37
CA ALA A 184 17.87 34.45 1.00
C ALA A 184 17.83 35.60 2.02
N GLU A 185 18.35 36.74 1.64
CA GLU A 185 18.42 37.98 2.46
C GLU A 185 17.03 38.53 2.81
N ASN A 186 16.03 38.25 2.00
CA ASN A 186 14.64 38.70 2.17
C ASN A 186 13.72 37.65 2.80
N LEU A 187 14.22 36.44 3.04
CA LEU A 187 13.43 35.34 3.58
C LEU A 187 13.50 35.31 5.10
N ASP A 188 12.39 35.59 5.77
CA ASP A 188 12.26 35.39 7.22
C ASP A 188 12.39 33.89 7.55
N ARG A 189 13.46 33.56 8.29
CA ARG A 189 13.80 32.18 8.69
C ARG A 189 12.69 31.53 9.51
N GLY A 190 12.14 32.28 10.49
CA GLY A 190 11.08 31.78 11.36
C GLY A 190 9.79 31.48 10.59
N ALA A 191 9.41 32.33 9.65
CA ALA A 191 8.26 32.10 8.78
C ALA A 191 8.50 30.92 7.82
N ALA A 192 9.71 30.75 7.30
CA ALA A 192 10.09 29.62 6.46
C ALA A 192 10.01 28.30 7.24
N LEU A 193 10.57 28.25 8.47
CA LEU A 193 10.47 27.09 9.35
C LEU A 193 9.02 26.69 9.61
N ARG A 194 8.15 27.64 9.95
CA ARG A 194 6.73 27.36 10.20
C ARG A 194 6.02 26.83 8.95
N ARG A 195 6.19 27.47 7.79
CA ARG A 195 5.49 27.11 6.54
C ARG A 195 5.97 25.78 5.97
N ILE A 196 7.28 25.62 5.84
CA ILE A 196 7.87 24.41 5.28
C ILE A 196 7.73 23.27 6.28
N GLY A 197 8.00 23.51 7.57
CA GLY A 197 7.83 22.52 8.64
C GLY A 197 6.41 21.99 8.72
N GLY A 198 5.41 22.87 8.68
CA GLY A 198 4.01 22.46 8.62
C GLY A 198 3.67 21.62 7.37
N ALA A 199 4.33 21.89 6.23
CA ALA A 199 4.13 21.07 5.02
C ALA A 199 4.80 19.69 5.15
N LEU A 200 5.96 19.58 5.78
CA LEU A 200 6.63 18.31 6.05
C LEU A 200 5.87 17.49 7.11
N ALA A 201 5.37 18.13 8.17
CA ALA A 201 4.55 17.48 9.19
C ALA A 201 3.27 16.86 8.58
N ARG A 202 2.59 17.57 7.66
CA ARG A 202 1.44 17.01 6.94
C ARG A 202 1.79 15.83 6.05
N ARG A 203 3.06 15.73 5.62
CA ARG A 203 3.60 14.57 4.88
C ARG A 203 4.06 13.44 5.79
N GLY A 204 3.93 13.60 7.12
CA GLY A 204 4.18 12.55 8.10
C GLY A 204 5.63 12.46 8.58
N TYR A 205 6.43 13.49 8.38
CA TYR A 205 7.77 13.57 8.96
C TYR A 205 7.71 14.02 10.42
N SER A 206 8.55 13.43 11.28
CA SER A 206 8.64 13.82 12.68
C SER A 206 9.16 15.26 12.84
N GLU A 207 8.80 15.91 13.92
CA GLU A 207 9.26 17.28 14.22
C GLU A 207 10.78 17.35 14.29
N ASN A 208 11.41 16.41 15.01
CA ASN A 208 12.87 16.36 15.16
C ASN A 208 13.58 16.26 13.81
N LEU A 209 13.12 15.34 12.93
CA LEU A 209 13.70 15.18 11.60
C LEU A 209 13.47 16.44 10.75
N THR A 210 12.27 16.99 10.81
CA THR A 210 11.89 18.21 10.09
C THR A 210 12.78 19.39 10.48
N LEU A 211 12.94 19.65 11.77
CA LEU A 211 13.78 20.75 12.26
C LEU A 211 15.25 20.52 11.92
N PHE A 212 15.75 19.31 12.08
CA PHE A 212 17.12 18.97 11.71
C PHE A 212 17.40 19.24 10.22
N VAL A 213 16.53 18.76 9.35
CA VAL A 213 16.68 18.93 7.89
C VAL A 213 16.53 20.39 7.50
N LEU A 214 15.48 21.07 7.98
CA LEU A 214 15.22 22.46 7.59
C LEU A 214 16.30 23.43 8.06
N ASN A 215 16.80 23.31 9.29
CA ASN A 215 17.88 24.18 9.74
C ASN A 215 19.10 24.04 8.84
N ARG A 216 19.46 22.82 8.50
CA ARG A 216 20.60 22.52 7.64
C ARG A 216 20.44 23.09 6.22
N GLU A 217 19.25 22.97 5.64
CA GLU A 217 18.96 23.51 4.30
C GLU A 217 18.87 25.04 4.28
N LEU A 218 18.34 25.66 5.36
CA LEU A 218 18.31 27.12 5.51
C LEU A 218 19.71 27.69 5.69
N ASP A 219 20.57 27.05 6.50
CA ASP A 219 21.95 27.43 6.67
C ASP A 219 22.73 27.33 5.36
N ALA A 220 22.57 26.23 4.63
CA ALA A 220 23.19 26.03 3.32
C ALA A 220 22.73 27.06 2.26
N ALA A 221 21.53 27.58 2.40
CA ALA A 221 20.98 28.63 1.53
C ALA A 221 21.35 30.05 1.98
N GLY A 222 22.09 30.23 3.09
CA GLY A 222 22.47 31.53 3.62
C GLY A 222 21.35 32.32 4.30
N VAL A 223 20.26 31.67 4.71
CA VAL A 223 19.13 32.28 5.40
C VAL A 223 19.47 32.41 6.90
N THR A 224 19.73 33.61 7.37
CA THR A 224 20.10 33.91 8.77
C THR A 224 18.88 34.29 9.61
N TRP A 225 19.07 34.34 10.94
CA TRP A 225 18.12 34.95 11.85
C TRP A 225 18.21 36.46 11.74
N SER A 226 17.10 37.10 11.53
CA SER A 226 16.98 38.59 11.59
C SER A 226 16.71 39.03 13.01
#